data_af0c7cb8033657a33528fa6e3a0b9586
#
_entry.id   af0c7cb8033657a33528fa6e3a0b9586
#
_cell.length_a   1.000
_cell.length_b   1.000
_cell.length_c   1.000
_cell.angle_alpha   90.00
_cell.angle_beta   90.00
_cell.angle_gamma   90.00
#
_symmetry.space_group_name_H-M   'P 1'
#
loop_
_entity.id
_entity.type
_entity.pdbx_description
1 polymer ?
#
loop_
_entity_poly.entity_id
_entity_poly.type
_entity_poly.pdbx_seq_one_letter_code
_entity_poly.pdbx_strand_id
1 'polypeptide(L)'
;MSCALSIQNLTCQYDTQTVLESLSLNAEHGEIVCLLGASGCGKTTLLKAIAGLLPLSSGIMSLNGMTIDDGKHWLAPEQRNIGMIFQDYALFPHLTVAENIAFGLRQMAAEERHLQVQQMLELVHLSGFGDRYPHQLSGGQQQRVAIARSLAYKPDLLLLDEPFSNIDTQVRHDLIGEIRKIFKKQGVTAIFVTHSREEAFAFADKMAVMNHGVIEQYGTASELYYRPSSKFVADFLGGGSYLPATRLAEHQYQTPLGVVDAYAQQSIAQGSQCELLLRPQQISIYADEESSVTVLEQQFMGDHCRYVIDAHGSKLLATSSQGLSVGQTVAVSIDTQGVLAFA
;
A
#
# COMPACT_ATOMS: atom_id res chain seq x y z
N MET A 1 8.13 -5.72 -21.17
CA MET A 1 9.04 -5.14 -20.16
C MET A 1 9.72 -6.29 -19.46
N SER A 2 10.97 -6.17 -19.02
CA SER A 2 11.69 -7.27 -18.37
C SER A 2 11.38 -7.26 -16.87
N CYS A 3 11.10 -8.44 -16.29
CA CYS A 3 10.80 -8.62 -14.88
C CYS A 3 12.10 -8.47 -14.05
N ALA A 4 12.11 -7.57 -13.08
CA ALA A 4 13.23 -7.42 -12.15
C ALA A 4 13.18 -8.48 -11.04
N LEU A 5 12.00 -8.67 -10.40
CA LEU A 5 11.78 -9.72 -9.41
C LEU A 5 10.62 -10.60 -9.85
N SER A 6 10.82 -11.92 -9.86
CA SER A 6 9.77 -12.91 -10.07
C SER A 6 9.72 -13.89 -8.90
N ILE A 7 8.54 -14.04 -8.31
CA ILE A 7 8.23 -14.97 -7.23
C ILE A 7 7.12 -15.88 -7.71
N GLN A 8 7.32 -17.20 -7.63
CA GLN A 8 6.36 -18.21 -8.09
C GLN A 8 6.12 -19.24 -6.98
N ASN A 9 4.86 -19.35 -6.53
CA ASN A 9 4.38 -20.30 -5.54
C ASN A 9 5.23 -20.38 -4.27
N LEU A 10 5.67 -19.21 -3.79
CA LEU A 10 6.55 -19.07 -2.63
C LEU A 10 5.80 -19.50 -1.36
N THR A 11 6.41 -20.38 -0.59
CA THR A 11 5.96 -20.78 0.75
C THR A 11 7.09 -20.57 1.74
N CYS A 12 6.78 -19.90 2.86
CA CYS A 12 7.70 -19.73 3.98
C CYS A 12 7.08 -20.25 5.26
N GLN A 13 7.91 -20.89 6.08
CA GLN A 13 7.53 -21.44 7.37
C GLN A 13 8.49 -20.98 8.46
N TYR A 14 7.98 -20.81 9.66
CA TYR A 14 8.77 -20.73 10.90
C TYR A 14 8.47 -21.99 11.70
N ASP A 15 9.45 -22.84 11.88
CA ASP A 15 9.32 -24.17 12.46
C ASP A 15 8.22 -24.98 11.72
N THR A 16 7.06 -25.16 12.34
CA THR A 16 5.93 -25.92 11.75
C THR A 16 4.79 -25.02 11.25
N GLN A 17 4.89 -23.70 11.48
CA GLN A 17 3.83 -22.76 11.11
C GLN A 17 4.09 -22.15 9.73
N THR A 18 3.21 -22.40 8.77
CA THR A 18 3.22 -21.71 7.47
C THR A 18 2.75 -20.29 7.65
N VAL A 19 3.58 -19.33 7.21
CA VAL A 19 3.29 -17.88 7.29
C VAL A 19 2.98 -17.30 5.92
N LEU A 20 3.63 -17.82 4.86
CA LEU A 20 3.31 -17.48 3.47
C LEU A 20 2.99 -18.78 2.73
N GLU A 21 1.91 -18.77 1.96
CA GLU A 21 1.42 -19.97 1.28
C GLU A 21 1.23 -19.71 -0.22
N SER A 22 2.02 -20.42 -1.04
CA SER A 22 1.90 -20.44 -2.52
C SER A 22 1.80 -19.04 -3.15
N LEU A 23 2.52 -18.05 -2.59
CA LEU A 23 2.46 -16.65 -3.00
C LEU A 23 3.21 -16.43 -4.32
N SER A 24 2.60 -15.69 -5.25
CA SER A 24 3.23 -15.29 -6.50
C SER A 24 3.16 -13.77 -6.67
N LEU A 25 4.28 -13.16 -7.10
CA LEU A 25 4.43 -11.71 -7.26
C LEU A 25 5.50 -11.43 -8.32
N ASN A 26 5.24 -10.46 -9.19
CA ASN A 26 6.23 -9.97 -10.14
C ASN A 26 6.37 -8.46 -9.99
N ALA A 27 7.59 -7.96 -10.05
CA ALA A 27 7.89 -6.53 -10.13
C ALA A 27 8.74 -6.26 -11.39
N GLU A 28 8.37 -5.25 -12.15
CA GLU A 28 9.11 -4.83 -13.34
C GLU A 28 10.23 -3.85 -12.98
N HIS A 29 11.20 -3.65 -13.88
CA HIS A 29 12.27 -2.68 -13.65
C HIS A 29 11.70 -1.26 -13.50
N GLY A 30 12.16 -0.55 -12.46
CA GLY A 30 11.71 0.80 -12.12
C GLY A 30 10.30 0.88 -11.54
N GLU A 31 9.69 -0.28 -11.21
CA GLU A 31 8.38 -0.35 -10.57
C GLU A 31 8.50 -0.28 -9.04
N ILE A 32 7.61 0.46 -8.41
CA ILE A 32 7.47 0.56 -6.95
C ILE A 32 6.23 -0.26 -6.55
N VAL A 33 6.45 -1.39 -5.88
CA VAL A 33 5.39 -2.31 -5.44
C VAL A 33 5.17 -2.17 -3.94
N CYS A 34 3.92 -1.98 -3.52
CA CYS A 34 3.50 -1.97 -2.12
C CYS A 34 2.99 -3.35 -1.68
N LEU A 35 3.48 -3.84 -0.55
CA LEU A 35 2.85 -4.93 0.19
C LEU A 35 1.96 -4.33 1.28
N LEU A 36 0.66 -4.45 1.13
CA LEU A 36 -0.33 -3.84 1.99
C LEU A 36 -1.20 -4.92 2.65
N GLY A 37 -1.51 -4.81 3.94
CA GLY A 37 -2.32 -5.79 4.65
C GLY A 37 -2.30 -5.57 6.17
N ALA A 38 -3.16 -6.28 6.89
CA ALA A 38 -3.22 -6.21 8.34
C ALA A 38 -1.91 -6.67 9.01
N SER A 39 -1.69 -6.28 10.26
CA SER A 39 -0.54 -6.78 11.04
C SER A 39 -0.59 -8.31 11.13
N GLY A 40 0.57 -8.94 10.97
CA GLY A 40 0.69 -10.41 11.04
C GLY A 40 0.33 -11.16 9.76
N CYS A 41 -0.08 -10.51 8.65
CA CYS A 41 -0.43 -11.21 7.40
C CYS A 41 0.77 -11.70 6.57
N GLY A 42 2.02 -11.51 7.04
CA GLY A 42 3.23 -12.05 6.38
C GLY A 42 4.07 -11.07 5.58
N LYS A 43 3.77 -9.75 5.54
CA LYS A 43 4.51 -8.74 4.76
C LYS A 43 6.01 -8.70 5.08
N THR A 44 6.37 -8.54 6.35
CA THR A 44 7.78 -8.51 6.79
C THR A 44 8.47 -9.87 6.56
N THR A 45 7.72 -10.98 6.63
CA THR A 45 8.24 -12.31 6.28
C THR A 45 8.61 -12.38 4.81
N LEU A 46 7.75 -11.89 3.91
CA LEU A 46 8.05 -11.81 2.48
C LEU A 46 9.25 -10.91 2.20
N LEU A 47 9.33 -9.76 2.87
CA LEU A 47 10.48 -8.86 2.73
C LEU A 47 11.79 -9.56 3.14
N LYS A 48 11.79 -10.29 4.28
CA LYS A 48 12.95 -11.06 4.76
C LYS A 48 13.33 -12.18 3.81
N ALA A 49 12.34 -12.87 3.22
CA ALA A 49 12.61 -13.92 2.23
C ALA A 49 13.29 -13.34 0.98
N ILE A 50 12.78 -12.20 0.45
CA ILE A 50 13.39 -11.51 -0.69
C ILE A 50 14.81 -11.04 -0.37
N ALA A 51 15.03 -10.50 0.84
CA ALA A 51 16.36 -10.06 1.30
C ALA A 51 17.35 -11.23 1.51
N GLY A 52 16.88 -12.48 1.55
CA GLY A 52 17.72 -13.65 1.85
C GLY A 52 17.94 -13.88 3.34
N LEU A 53 17.18 -13.23 4.21
CA LEU A 53 17.24 -13.40 5.67
C LEU A 53 16.38 -14.59 6.16
N LEU A 54 15.55 -15.14 5.28
CA LEU A 54 14.71 -16.30 5.53
C LEU A 54 14.67 -17.16 4.25
N PRO A 55 15.13 -18.43 4.29
CA PRO A 55 15.04 -19.31 3.14
C PRO A 55 13.59 -19.72 2.85
N LEU A 56 13.31 -20.06 1.58
CA LEU A 56 12.02 -20.59 1.17
C LEU A 56 11.87 -22.03 1.65
N SER A 57 10.64 -22.43 2.03
CA SER A 57 10.28 -23.84 2.20
C SER A 57 9.98 -24.49 0.85
N SER A 58 9.39 -23.73 -0.09
CA SER A 58 9.16 -24.14 -1.48
C SER A 58 8.87 -22.93 -2.36
N GLY A 59 8.89 -23.12 -3.68
CA GLY A 59 8.68 -22.06 -4.67
C GLY A 59 9.99 -21.67 -5.34
N ILE A 60 9.93 -20.67 -6.22
CA ILE A 60 11.10 -20.15 -6.97
C ILE A 60 11.08 -18.63 -6.90
N MET A 61 12.23 -18.05 -6.58
CA MET A 61 12.45 -16.62 -6.60
C MET A 61 13.64 -16.29 -7.50
N SER A 62 13.42 -15.34 -8.42
CA SER A 62 14.46 -14.90 -9.36
C SER A 62 14.57 -13.38 -9.36
N LEU A 63 15.80 -12.86 -9.39
CA LEU A 63 16.14 -11.45 -9.54
C LEU A 63 16.91 -11.26 -10.85
N ASN A 64 16.45 -10.36 -11.72
CA ASN A 64 17.03 -10.12 -13.04
C ASN A 64 17.22 -11.41 -13.87
N GLY A 65 16.27 -12.35 -13.75
CA GLY A 65 16.33 -13.66 -14.43
C GLY A 65 17.26 -14.70 -13.80
N MET A 66 18.02 -14.33 -12.76
CA MET A 66 18.84 -15.26 -11.98
C MET A 66 18.05 -15.80 -10.79
N THR A 67 17.98 -17.12 -10.64
CA THR A 67 17.35 -17.74 -9.48
C THR A 67 18.18 -17.45 -8.22
N ILE A 68 17.55 -16.84 -7.22
CA ILE A 68 18.18 -16.47 -5.94
C ILE A 68 17.74 -17.38 -4.79
N ASP A 69 16.61 -18.08 -4.94
CA ASP A 69 16.15 -19.10 -4.01
C ASP A 69 15.13 -20.03 -4.71
N ASP A 70 15.29 -21.35 -4.60
CA ASP A 70 14.38 -22.35 -5.15
C ASP A 70 13.95 -23.39 -4.09
N GLY A 71 14.20 -23.08 -2.81
CA GLY A 71 13.96 -23.98 -1.68
C GLY A 71 15.05 -25.06 -1.49
N LYS A 72 16.00 -25.18 -2.43
CA LYS A 72 17.16 -26.08 -2.36
C LYS A 72 18.49 -25.31 -2.41
N HIS A 73 18.55 -24.33 -3.28
CA HIS A 73 19.67 -23.42 -3.45
C HIS A 73 19.23 -22.04 -2.99
N TRP A 74 19.93 -21.49 -2.03
CA TRP A 74 19.65 -20.21 -1.41
C TRP A 74 20.88 -19.32 -1.51
N LEU A 75 20.73 -18.17 -2.18
CA LEU A 75 21.77 -17.16 -2.29
C LEU A 75 21.78 -16.29 -1.05
N ALA A 76 22.93 -16.15 -0.42
CA ALA A 76 23.08 -15.35 0.80
C ALA A 76 22.77 -13.86 0.56
N PRO A 77 22.29 -13.10 1.57
CA PRO A 77 21.91 -11.69 1.41
C PRO A 77 22.95 -10.82 0.73
N GLU A 78 24.22 -10.96 1.11
CA GLU A 78 25.35 -10.19 0.56
C GLU A 78 25.65 -10.47 -0.92
N GLN A 79 25.08 -11.52 -1.48
CA GLN A 79 25.23 -11.91 -2.89
C GLN A 79 24.06 -11.50 -3.76
N ARG A 80 22.96 -10.99 -3.16
CA ARG A 80 21.71 -10.66 -3.90
C ARG A 80 21.72 -9.28 -4.53
N ASN A 81 22.66 -8.40 -4.20
CA ASN A 81 22.65 -6.97 -4.61
C ASN A 81 21.32 -6.26 -4.29
N ILE A 82 20.73 -6.55 -3.13
CA ILE A 82 19.49 -5.97 -2.65
C ILE A 82 19.78 -4.96 -1.54
N GLY A 83 19.22 -3.76 -1.66
CA GLY A 83 19.24 -2.77 -0.59
C GLY A 83 18.07 -2.97 0.37
N MET A 84 18.26 -2.67 1.65
CA MET A 84 17.19 -2.72 2.63
C MET A 84 17.20 -1.49 3.53
N ILE A 85 16.03 -0.88 3.70
CA ILE A 85 15.79 0.21 4.65
C ILE A 85 14.80 -0.34 5.69
N PHE A 86 15.26 -0.35 6.95
CA PHE A 86 14.48 -0.79 8.10
C PHE A 86 13.61 0.34 8.66
N GLN A 87 12.62 0.00 9.45
CA GLN A 87 11.67 0.93 10.06
C GLN A 87 12.34 2.02 10.92
N ASP A 88 13.43 1.69 11.59
CA ASP A 88 14.25 2.60 12.40
C ASP A 88 15.39 3.25 11.62
N TYR A 89 15.36 3.11 10.26
CA TYR A 89 16.38 3.56 9.32
C TYR A 89 17.76 2.88 9.50
N ALA A 90 18.04 2.25 10.63
CA ALA A 90 19.29 1.55 10.98
C ALA A 90 20.55 2.35 10.60
N LEU A 91 20.55 3.67 10.84
CA LEU A 91 21.72 4.50 10.65
C LEU A 91 22.76 4.19 11.75
N PHE A 92 24.02 4.17 11.37
CA PHE A 92 25.12 3.99 12.32
C PHE A 92 25.29 5.28 13.15
N PRO A 93 24.96 5.28 14.45
CA PRO A 93 24.88 6.51 15.24
C PRO A 93 26.24 7.15 15.52
N HIS A 94 27.32 6.37 15.41
CA HIS A 94 28.70 6.79 15.61
C HIS A 94 29.40 7.27 14.33
N LEU A 95 28.72 7.18 13.17
CA LEU A 95 29.20 7.64 11.88
C LEU A 95 28.46 8.92 11.48
N THR A 96 29.18 9.81 10.78
CA THR A 96 28.56 10.98 10.15
C THR A 96 27.62 10.58 9.02
N VAL A 97 26.85 11.53 8.47
CA VAL A 97 25.99 11.34 7.31
C VAL A 97 26.80 10.87 6.10
N ALA A 98 27.94 11.50 5.81
CA ALA A 98 28.81 11.12 4.71
C ALA A 98 29.38 9.70 4.90
N GLU A 99 29.79 9.33 6.11
CA GLU A 99 30.30 8.00 6.43
C GLU A 99 29.20 6.93 6.38
N ASN A 100 27.96 7.26 6.80
CA ASN A 100 26.82 6.37 6.64
C ASN A 100 26.57 6.06 5.15
N ILE A 101 26.54 7.07 4.28
CA ILE A 101 26.35 6.88 2.83
C ILE A 101 27.53 6.11 2.23
N ALA A 102 28.75 6.41 2.65
CA ALA A 102 29.98 5.74 2.16
C ALA A 102 30.12 4.29 2.62
N PHE A 103 29.32 3.84 3.59
CA PHE A 103 29.53 2.54 4.27
C PHE A 103 29.55 1.35 3.30
N GLY A 104 28.65 1.32 2.33
CA GLY A 104 28.59 0.28 1.28
C GLY A 104 29.62 0.44 0.16
N LEU A 105 30.38 1.55 0.14
CA LEU A 105 31.29 1.91 -0.96
C LEU A 105 32.77 1.62 -0.66
N ARG A 106 33.05 0.74 0.29
CA ARG A 106 34.43 0.48 0.78
C ARG A 106 35.40 -0.01 -0.28
N GLN A 107 34.89 -0.64 -1.34
CA GLN A 107 35.72 -1.15 -2.45
C GLN A 107 36.04 -0.10 -3.51
N MET A 108 35.36 1.08 -3.49
CA MET A 108 35.62 2.18 -4.41
C MET A 108 36.89 2.96 -4.01
N ALA A 109 37.58 3.51 -5.03
CA ALA A 109 38.66 4.45 -4.80
C ALA A 109 38.18 5.68 -4.01
N ALA A 110 39.08 6.27 -3.19
CA ALA A 110 38.68 7.33 -2.25
C ALA A 110 38.04 8.54 -2.93
N GLU A 111 38.57 8.95 -4.10
CA GLU A 111 38.05 10.07 -4.88
C GLU A 111 36.66 9.78 -5.47
N GLU A 112 36.47 8.62 -6.06
CA GLU A 112 35.19 8.17 -6.62
C GLU A 112 34.13 8.04 -5.50
N ARG A 113 34.52 7.46 -4.37
CA ARG A 113 33.62 7.35 -3.20
C ARG A 113 33.18 8.71 -2.69
N HIS A 114 34.12 9.67 -2.60
CA HIS A 114 33.78 11.04 -2.18
C HIS A 114 32.78 11.70 -3.15
N LEU A 115 33.01 11.56 -4.46
CA LEU A 115 32.12 12.10 -5.50
C LEU A 115 30.73 11.43 -5.40
N GLN A 116 30.66 10.12 -5.24
CA GLN A 116 29.41 9.38 -5.10
C GLN A 116 28.63 9.84 -3.86
N VAL A 117 29.28 10.05 -2.73
CA VAL A 117 28.65 10.58 -1.50
C VAL A 117 28.07 11.98 -1.75
N GLN A 118 28.80 12.88 -2.42
CA GLN A 118 28.30 14.21 -2.74
C GLN A 118 27.07 14.15 -3.66
N GLN A 119 27.10 13.30 -4.69
CA GLN A 119 25.94 13.07 -5.58
C GLN A 119 24.72 12.56 -4.82
N MET A 120 24.92 11.64 -3.88
CA MET A 120 23.83 11.13 -3.05
C MET A 120 23.26 12.19 -2.12
N LEU A 121 24.09 13.01 -1.50
CA LEU A 121 23.66 14.14 -0.66
C LEU A 121 22.84 15.17 -1.47
N GLU A 122 23.29 15.48 -2.69
CA GLU A 122 22.55 16.37 -3.59
C GLU A 122 21.20 15.75 -4.00
N LEU A 123 21.19 14.45 -4.37
CA LEU A 123 19.99 13.71 -4.79
C LEU A 123 18.88 13.75 -3.74
N VAL A 124 19.24 13.65 -2.47
CA VAL A 124 18.27 13.65 -1.36
C VAL A 124 18.08 15.03 -0.70
N HIS A 125 18.60 16.10 -1.32
CA HIS A 125 18.52 17.48 -0.84
C HIS A 125 19.12 17.70 0.56
N LEU A 126 20.26 17.06 0.82
CA LEU A 126 21.02 17.20 2.06
C LEU A 126 22.46 17.70 1.82
N SER A 127 22.68 18.50 0.76
CA SER A 127 23.97 19.18 0.52
C SER A 127 24.40 19.96 1.76
N GLY A 128 25.67 19.79 2.18
CA GLY A 128 26.21 20.45 3.39
C GLY A 128 25.89 19.75 4.73
N PHE A 129 25.19 18.61 4.72
CA PHE A 129 24.91 17.83 5.94
C PHE A 129 25.91 16.70 6.19
N GLY A 130 26.94 16.55 5.36
CA GLY A 130 27.86 15.41 5.39
C GLY A 130 28.54 15.16 6.74
N ASP A 131 28.89 16.22 7.46
CA ASP A 131 29.63 16.15 8.74
C ASP A 131 28.71 15.98 9.96
N ARG A 132 27.37 16.02 9.78
CA ARG A 132 26.41 15.82 10.87
C ARG A 132 26.30 14.34 11.25
N TYR A 133 25.90 14.10 12.50
CA TYR A 133 25.57 12.78 13.01
C TYR A 133 24.04 12.52 12.95
N PRO A 134 23.58 11.26 12.92
CA PRO A 134 22.16 10.95 12.87
C PRO A 134 21.30 11.62 13.94
N HIS A 135 21.79 11.75 15.17
CA HIS A 135 21.07 12.40 16.27
C HIS A 135 20.87 13.92 16.09
N GLN A 136 21.55 14.54 15.11
CA GLN A 136 21.41 15.95 14.76
C GLN A 136 20.40 16.19 13.62
N LEU A 137 19.72 15.13 13.17
CA LEU A 137 18.80 15.14 12.05
C LEU A 137 17.36 14.91 12.49
N SER A 138 16.40 15.53 11.80
CA SER A 138 14.98 15.16 11.91
C SER A 138 14.73 13.77 11.34
N GLY A 139 13.58 13.14 11.69
CA GLY A 139 13.22 11.81 11.17
C GLY A 139 13.20 11.76 9.63
N GLY A 140 12.63 12.77 8.98
CA GLY A 140 12.64 12.85 7.51
C GLY A 140 14.03 13.01 6.91
N GLN A 141 14.95 13.72 7.59
CA GLN A 141 16.35 13.82 7.17
C GLN A 141 17.07 12.48 7.36
N GLN A 142 16.84 11.77 8.48
CA GLN A 142 17.39 10.45 8.70
C GLN A 142 16.95 9.45 7.63
N GLN A 143 15.66 9.49 7.26
CA GLN A 143 15.13 8.67 6.16
C GLN A 143 15.85 8.98 4.84
N ARG A 144 16.03 10.25 4.49
CA ARG A 144 16.76 10.65 3.27
C ARG A 144 18.20 10.13 3.28
N VAL A 145 18.87 10.15 4.43
CA VAL A 145 20.21 9.56 4.58
C VAL A 145 20.17 8.04 4.37
N ALA A 146 19.18 7.32 4.93
CA ALA A 146 19.03 5.89 4.73
C ALA A 146 18.78 5.53 3.26
N ILE A 147 17.98 6.32 2.57
CA ILE A 147 17.74 6.18 1.12
C ILE A 147 19.05 6.42 0.35
N ALA A 148 19.77 7.52 0.63
CA ALA A 148 21.03 7.83 -0.01
C ALA A 148 22.07 6.71 0.19
N ARG A 149 22.18 6.20 1.42
CA ARG A 149 23.05 5.05 1.75
C ARG A 149 22.71 3.81 0.91
N SER A 150 21.41 3.50 0.82
CA SER A 150 20.94 2.31 0.11
C SER A 150 21.02 2.45 -1.41
N LEU A 151 20.93 3.66 -1.96
CA LEU A 151 21.07 3.90 -3.40
C LEU A 151 22.53 4.04 -3.85
N ALA A 152 23.45 4.38 -2.93
CA ALA A 152 24.84 4.69 -3.26
C ALA A 152 25.57 3.58 -4.01
N TYR A 153 25.30 2.31 -3.70
CA TYR A 153 25.91 1.15 -4.38
C TYR A 153 25.06 0.56 -5.52
N LYS A 154 23.99 1.27 -5.94
CA LYS A 154 23.11 0.95 -7.08
C LYS A 154 22.55 -0.48 -7.01
N PRO A 155 21.70 -0.78 -6.03
CA PRO A 155 21.10 -2.10 -5.88
C PRO A 155 20.16 -2.42 -7.04
N ASP A 156 20.01 -3.72 -7.36
CA ASP A 156 19.02 -4.20 -8.34
C ASP A 156 17.57 -4.08 -7.85
N LEU A 157 17.41 -4.18 -6.51
CA LEU A 157 16.11 -4.06 -5.83
C LEU A 157 16.29 -3.36 -4.49
N LEU A 158 15.38 -2.46 -4.13
CA LEU A 158 15.33 -1.81 -2.84
C LEU A 158 14.12 -2.29 -2.04
N LEU A 159 14.34 -2.77 -0.84
CA LEU A 159 13.31 -3.17 0.11
C LEU A 159 13.15 -2.11 1.20
N LEU A 160 11.91 -1.74 1.53
CA LEU A 160 11.64 -0.75 2.56
C LEU A 160 10.57 -1.30 3.53
N ASP A 161 10.94 -1.41 4.80
CA ASP A 161 10.03 -1.86 5.87
C ASP A 161 9.48 -0.66 6.61
N GLU A 162 8.20 -0.33 6.40
CA GLU A 162 7.47 0.82 6.97
C GLU A 162 8.25 2.15 6.90
N PRO A 163 8.70 2.57 5.70
CA PRO A 163 9.69 3.64 5.58
C PRO A 163 9.22 5.00 6.07
N PHE A 164 7.90 5.23 6.21
CA PHE A 164 7.34 6.53 6.55
C PHE A 164 6.69 6.58 7.95
N SER A 165 6.74 5.48 8.73
CA SER A 165 6.05 5.35 10.01
C SER A 165 6.52 6.36 11.08
N ASN A 166 7.81 6.69 11.10
CA ASN A 166 8.43 7.56 12.10
C ASN A 166 8.45 9.05 11.70
N ILE A 167 7.62 9.45 10.72
CA ILE A 167 7.57 10.81 10.20
C ILE A 167 6.27 11.49 10.61
N ASP A 168 6.39 12.76 11.01
CA ASP A 168 5.24 13.60 11.32
C ASP A 168 4.26 13.64 10.13
N THR A 169 2.97 13.52 10.43
CA THR A 169 1.90 13.47 9.43
C THR A 169 1.88 14.70 8.52
N GLN A 170 2.21 15.89 9.05
CA GLN A 170 2.20 17.14 8.29
C GLN A 170 3.22 17.16 7.14
N VAL A 171 4.41 16.57 7.35
CA VAL A 171 5.49 16.56 6.35
C VAL A 171 5.57 15.26 5.56
N ARG A 172 4.87 14.23 6.01
CA ARG A 172 4.93 12.88 5.43
C ARG A 172 4.52 12.87 3.97
N HIS A 173 3.42 13.53 3.64
CA HIS A 173 2.86 13.52 2.28
C HIS A 173 3.82 14.13 1.26
N ASP A 174 4.41 15.28 1.57
CA ASP A 174 5.38 15.96 0.69
C ASP A 174 6.63 15.10 0.52
N LEU A 175 7.14 14.52 1.61
CA LEU A 175 8.31 13.66 1.59
C LEU A 175 8.11 12.41 0.73
N ILE A 176 6.93 11.76 0.82
CA ILE A 176 6.57 10.63 -0.03
C ILE A 176 6.65 11.03 -1.51
N GLY A 177 6.04 12.18 -1.86
CA GLY A 177 6.06 12.70 -3.23
C GLY A 177 7.48 12.98 -3.76
N GLU A 178 8.36 13.52 -2.92
CA GLU A 178 9.76 13.79 -3.27
C GLU A 178 10.56 12.49 -3.46
N ILE A 179 10.44 11.54 -2.53
CA ILE A 179 11.15 10.25 -2.62
C ILE A 179 10.67 9.47 -3.84
N ARG A 180 9.36 9.48 -4.13
CA ARG A 180 8.83 8.86 -5.35
C ARG A 180 9.48 9.45 -6.61
N LYS A 181 9.59 10.78 -6.69
CA LYS A 181 10.26 11.46 -7.83
C LYS A 181 11.73 11.02 -7.97
N ILE A 182 12.46 10.91 -6.84
CA ILE A 182 13.84 10.41 -6.83
C ILE A 182 13.89 8.97 -7.38
N PHE A 183 13.04 8.06 -6.88
CA PHE A 183 13.02 6.67 -7.32
C PHE A 183 12.72 6.54 -8.80
N LYS A 184 11.70 7.26 -9.29
CA LYS A 184 11.32 7.25 -10.71
C LYS A 184 12.42 7.82 -11.60
N LYS A 185 13.07 8.92 -11.21
CA LYS A 185 14.18 9.53 -11.95
C LYS A 185 15.41 8.60 -12.02
N GLN A 186 15.66 7.83 -10.95
CA GLN A 186 16.80 6.90 -10.88
C GLN A 186 16.47 5.50 -11.44
N GLY A 187 15.22 5.24 -11.84
CA GLY A 187 14.79 3.93 -12.32
C GLY A 187 14.84 2.84 -11.23
N VAL A 188 14.65 3.22 -9.96
CA VAL A 188 14.73 2.30 -8.81
C VAL A 188 13.58 1.32 -8.83
N THR A 189 13.86 0.02 -8.82
CA THR A 189 12.87 -1.02 -8.52
C THR A 189 12.78 -1.17 -7.00
N ALA A 190 11.57 -1.08 -6.44
CA ALA A 190 11.39 -1.12 -5.01
C ALA A 190 10.18 -1.95 -4.58
N ILE A 191 10.32 -2.64 -3.44
CA ILE A 191 9.19 -3.23 -2.71
C ILE A 191 9.15 -2.60 -1.32
N PHE A 192 8.01 -2.07 -0.94
CA PHE A 192 7.84 -1.52 0.39
C PHE A 192 6.63 -2.09 1.12
N VAL A 193 6.73 -2.12 2.43
CA VAL A 193 5.67 -2.55 3.33
C VAL A 193 5.11 -1.35 4.04
N THR A 194 3.80 -1.25 4.13
CA THR A 194 3.09 -0.30 4.97
C THR A 194 1.76 -0.85 5.43
N HIS A 195 1.20 -0.28 6.48
CA HIS A 195 -0.19 -0.47 6.90
C HIS A 195 -1.07 0.74 6.56
N SER A 196 -0.48 1.83 6.02
CA SER A 196 -1.20 3.04 5.59
C SER A 196 -1.59 2.95 4.12
N ARG A 197 -2.89 3.09 3.86
CA ARG A 197 -3.44 3.16 2.50
C ARG A 197 -3.00 4.42 1.78
N GLU A 198 -2.93 5.54 2.49
CA GLU A 198 -2.51 6.83 1.96
C GLU A 198 -1.07 6.76 1.44
N GLU A 199 -0.16 6.13 2.19
CA GLU A 199 1.21 5.90 1.76
C GLU A 199 1.26 5.01 0.52
N ALA A 200 0.50 3.91 0.52
CA ALA A 200 0.43 3.00 -0.61
C ALA A 200 -0.07 3.69 -1.87
N PHE A 201 -1.16 4.47 -1.77
CA PHE A 201 -1.71 5.23 -2.90
C PHE A 201 -0.77 6.32 -3.43
N ALA A 202 -0.03 6.98 -2.54
CA ALA A 202 0.88 8.06 -2.93
C ALA A 202 2.21 7.56 -3.51
N PHE A 203 2.71 6.42 -3.06
CA PHE A 203 4.07 5.97 -3.38
C PHE A 203 4.12 4.82 -4.39
N ALA A 204 3.16 3.86 -4.37
CA ALA A 204 3.20 2.67 -5.22
C ALA A 204 2.80 2.92 -6.69
N ASP A 205 3.32 2.11 -7.59
CA ASP A 205 2.79 1.91 -8.94
C ASP A 205 1.76 0.77 -8.93
N LYS A 206 2.09 -0.33 -8.21
CA LYS A 206 1.21 -1.46 -7.97
C LYS A 206 1.19 -1.82 -6.48
N MET A 207 0.11 -2.46 -6.08
CA MET A 207 -0.11 -2.90 -4.70
C MET A 207 -0.50 -4.38 -4.68
N ALA A 208 0.06 -5.10 -3.71
CA ALA A 208 -0.34 -6.44 -3.36
C ALA A 208 -1.09 -6.38 -2.02
N VAL A 209 -2.39 -6.60 -2.02
CA VAL A 209 -3.19 -6.71 -0.80
C VAL A 209 -3.02 -8.10 -0.25
N MET A 210 -2.41 -8.21 0.93
CA MET A 210 -2.10 -9.48 1.57
C MET A 210 -3.07 -9.77 2.72
N ASN A 211 -3.48 -11.03 2.81
CA ASN A 211 -4.32 -11.54 3.87
C ASN A 211 -3.90 -12.98 4.22
N HIS A 212 -3.70 -13.29 5.51
CA HIS A 212 -3.35 -14.64 5.97
C HIS A 212 -2.29 -15.38 5.13
N GLY A 213 -1.22 -14.68 4.76
CA GLY A 213 -0.08 -15.29 4.04
C GLY A 213 -0.23 -15.43 2.53
N VAL A 214 -1.36 -14.99 1.95
CA VAL A 214 -1.62 -14.99 0.51
C VAL A 214 -1.80 -13.58 -0.04
N ILE A 215 -1.62 -13.38 -1.35
CA ILE A 215 -2.02 -12.17 -2.04
C ILE A 215 -3.46 -12.33 -2.54
N GLU A 216 -4.38 -11.58 -1.96
CA GLU A 216 -5.80 -11.54 -2.36
C GLU A 216 -5.99 -10.88 -3.72
N GLN A 217 -5.26 -9.79 -3.96
CA GLN A 217 -5.27 -9.08 -5.23
C GLN A 217 -3.98 -8.31 -5.44
N TYR A 218 -3.53 -8.25 -6.70
CA TYR A 218 -2.37 -7.49 -7.15
C TYR A 218 -2.72 -6.67 -8.38
N GLY A 219 -2.36 -5.39 -8.39
CA GLY A 219 -2.62 -4.48 -9.50
C GLY A 219 -2.34 -3.02 -9.12
N THR A 220 -2.77 -2.09 -9.96
CA THR A 220 -2.69 -0.66 -9.68
C THR A 220 -3.68 -0.25 -8.58
N ALA A 221 -3.40 0.85 -7.89
CA ALA A 221 -4.30 1.40 -6.86
C ALA A 221 -5.74 1.57 -7.36
N SER A 222 -5.88 2.07 -8.58
CA SER A 222 -7.18 2.28 -9.24
C SER A 222 -7.92 0.96 -9.49
N GLU A 223 -7.22 -0.06 -10.01
CA GLU A 223 -7.83 -1.38 -10.23
C GLU A 223 -8.32 -2.00 -8.92
N LEU A 224 -7.49 -1.97 -7.87
CA LEU A 224 -7.86 -2.56 -6.59
C LEU A 224 -9.02 -1.82 -5.92
N TYR A 225 -9.08 -0.50 -6.06
CA TYR A 225 -10.12 0.32 -5.46
C TYR A 225 -11.47 0.21 -6.19
N TYR A 226 -11.45 0.29 -7.54
CA TYR A 226 -12.66 0.29 -8.36
C TYR A 226 -13.11 -1.10 -8.81
N ARG A 227 -12.22 -2.12 -8.74
CA ARG A 227 -12.50 -3.50 -9.13
C ARG A 227 -11.93 -4.49 -8.10
N PRO A 228 -12.30 -4.36 -6.82
CA PRO A 228 -11.82 -5.28 -5.79
C PRO A 228 -12.32 -6.70 -6.05
N SER A 229 -11.44 -7.68 -5.95
CA SER A 229 -11.76 -9.11 -6.18
C SER A 229 -12.65 -9.71 -5.09
N SER A 230 -12.70 -9.09 -3.90
CA SER A 230 -13.46 -9.56 -2.74
C SER A 230 -13.91 -8.39 -1.86
N LYS A 231 -14.89 -8.65 -0.98
CA LYS A 231 -15.30 -7.70 0.07
C LYS A 231 -14.13 -7.32 0.96
N PHE A 232 -13.25 -8.28 1.27
CA PHE A 232 -12.04 -8.00 2.05
C PHE A 232 -11.18 -6.91 1.41
N VAL A 233 -10.87 -7.03 0.11
CA VAL A 233 -10.08 -6.01 -0.60
C VAL A 233 -10.82 -4.67 -0.65
N ALA A 234 -12.13 -4.69 -0.88
CA ALA A 234 -12.96 -3.50 -0.90
C ALA A 234 -12.92 -2.73 0.42
N ASP A 235 -13.12 -3.44 1.53
CA ASP A 235 -13.11 -2.87 2.89
C ASP A 235 -11.73 -2.41 3.31
N PHE A 236 -10.73 -3.21 2.97
CA PHE A 236 -9.36 -2.91 3.33
C PHE A 236 -8.85 -1.61 2.66
N LEU A 237 -9.24 -1.34 1.41
CA LEU A 237 -8.74 -0.18 0.65
C LEU A 237 -9.56 1.10 0.84
N GLY A 238 -10.81 1.03 1.21
CA GLY A 238 -11.60 2.27 1.31
C GLY A 238 -12.81 2.16 2.21
N GLY A 239 -13.22 0.93 2.55
CA GLY A 239 -14.45 0.69 3.25
C GLY A 239 -15.68 1.16 2.45
N GLY A 240 -16.84 1.00 3.01
CA GLY A 240 -18.10 1.41 2.43
C GLY A 240 -19.24 0.82 3.24
N SER A 241 -20.43 0.97 2.74
CA SER A 241 -21.61 0.34 3.29
C SER A 241 -22.14 -0.71 2.31
N TYR A 242 -22.63 -1.80 2.85
CA TYR A 242 -23.25 -2.86 2.05
C TYR A 242 -24.77 -2.72 2.14
N LEU A 243 -25.40 -2.42 1.00
CA LEU A 243 -26.84 -2.31 0.90
C LEU A 243 -27.42 -3.63 0.36
N PRO A 244 -28.30 -4.33 1.11
CA PRO A 244 -28.96 -5.53 0.62
C PRO A 244 -29.71 -5.27 -0.68
N ALA A 245 -29.59 -6.19 -1.63
CA ALA A 245 -30.19 -6.05 -2.95
C ALA A 245 -30.61 -7.40 -3.52
N THR A 246 -31.56 -7.36 -4.47
CA THR A 246 -31.96 -8.52 -5.27
C THR A 246 -31.71 -8.21 -6.74
N ARG A 247 -31.00 -9.04 -7.46
CA ARG A 247 -30.72 -8.84 -8.89
C ARG A 247 -32.00 -8.95 -9.71
N LEU A 248 -32.37 -7.88 -10.40
CA LEU A 248 -33.52 -7.83 -11.32
C LEU A 248 -33.13 -8.19 -12.76
N ALA A 249 -32.05 -7.57 -13.25
CA ALA A 249 -31.53 -7.73 -14.61
C ALA A 249 -30.01 -7.62 -14.62
N GLU A 250 -29.37 -7.54 -15.77
CA GLU A 250 -27.91 -7.60 -15.93
C GLU A 250 -27.16 -6.58 -15.06
N HIS A 251 -27.65 -5.35 -14.96
CA HIS A 251 -27.04 -4.29 -14.14
C HIS A 251 -28.01 -3.66 -13.14
N GLN A 252 -29.23 -4.20 -13.01
CA GLN A 252 -30.28 -3.62 -12.18
C GLN A 252 -30.51 -4.44 -10.92
N TYR A 253 -30.55 -3.76 -9.80
CA TYR A 253 -30.70 -4.35 -8.47
C TYR A 253 -31.78 -3.62 -7.68
N GLN A 254 -32.77 -4.38 -7.18
CA GLN A 254 -33.78 -3.86 -6.26
C GLN A 254 -33.19 -3.74 -4.87
N THR A 255 -33.24 -2.55 -4.29
CA THR A 255 -32.80 -2.25 -2.93
C THR A 255 -33.94 -1.62 -2.11
N PRO A 256 -33.81 -1.46 -0.80
CA PRO A 256 -34.74 -0.68 0.03
C PRO A 256 -34.85 0.79 -0.39
N LEU A 257 -33.84 1.34 -1.08
CA LEU A 257 -33.80 2.71 -1.59
C LEU A 257 -34.27 2.83 -3.07
N GLY A 258 -34.83 1.75 -3.65
CA GLY A 258 -35.23 1.70 -5.04
C GLY A 258 -34.30 0.88 -5.92
N VAL A 259 -34.44 1.03 -7.24
CA VAL A 259 -33.59 0.32 -8.21
C VAL A 259 -32.28 1.07 -8.36
N VAL A 260 -31.17 0.32 -8.21
CA VAL A 260 -29.80 0.83 -8.34
C VAL A 260 -29.09 0.06 -9.43
N ASP A 261 -28.38 0.77 -10.31
CA ASP A 261 -27.51 0.14 -11.30
C ASP A 261 -26.15 -0.19 -10.66
N ALA A 262 -25.69 -1.44 -10.84
CA ALA A 262 -24.42 -1.90 -10.30
C ALA A 262 -23.76 -2.96 -11.21
N TYR A 263 -22.46 -3.17 -11.02
CA TYR A 263 -21.67 -4.15 -11.75
C TYR A 263 -21.28 -5.31 -10.83
N ALA A 264 -21.60 -6.54 -11.24
CA ALA A 264 -21.17 -7.74 -10.51
C ALA A 264 -19.74 -8.13 -10.90
N GLN A 265 -18.90 -8.35 -9.91
CA GLN A 265 -17.55 -8.93 -10.12
C GLN A 265 -17.60 -10.44 -10.36
N GLN A 266 -18.63 -11.10 -9.85
CA GLN A 266 -18.88 -12.53 -10.00
C GLN A 266 -20.28 -12.74 -10.57
N SER A 267 -20.51 -13.93 -11.15
CA SER A 267 -21.84 -14.25 -11.67
C SER A 267 -22.85 -14.37 -10.54
N ILE A 268 -23.84 -13.45 -10.51
CA ILE A 268 -24.98 -13.46 -9.59
C ILE A 268 -26.20 -13.87 -10.42
N ALA A 269 -26.97 -14.89 -10.00
CA ALA A 269 -28.15 -15.28 -10.74
C ALA A 269 -29.28 -14.25 -10.61
N GLN A 270 -30.13 -14.11 -11.63
CA GLN A 270 -31.31 -13.25 -11.55
C GLN A 270 -32.25 -13.74 -10.43
N GLY A 271 -32.77 -12.82 -9.64
CA GLY A 271 -33.60 -13.10 -8.46
C GLY A 271 -32.82 -13.48 -7.21
N SER A 272 -31.48 -13.61 -7.28
CA SER A 272 -30.65 -13.91 -6.11
C SER A 272 -30.44 -12.65 -5.27
N GLN A 273 -30.32 -12.89 -3.95
CA GLN A 273 -29.89 -11.87 -3.00
C GLN A 273 -28.38 -11.63 -3.11
N CYS A 274 -27.98 -10.39 -2.93
CA CYS A 274 -26.61 -9.92 -2.98
C CYS A 274 -26.47 -8.64 -2.16
N GLU A 275 -25.29 -8.06 -2.12
CA GLU A 275 -25.04 -6.78 -1.46
C GLU A 275 -24.35 -5.82 -2.40
N LEU A 276 -24.81 -4.57 -2.43
CA LEU A 276 -24.16 -3.49 -3.18
C LEU A 276 -23.20 -2.73 -2.28
N LEU A 277 -21.96 -2.64 -2.71
CA LEU A 277 -20.97 -1.77 -2.05
C LEU A 277 -21.20 -0.33 -2.49
N LEU A 278 -21.55 0.51 -1.52
CA LEU A 278 -21.70 1.95 -1.67
C LEU A 278 -20.55 2.64 -0.92
N ARG A 279 -19.72 3.36 -1.65
CA ARG A 279 -18.65 4.19 -1.06
C ARG A 279 -19.27 5.48 -0.50
N PRO A 280 -18.74 6.06 0.59
CA PRO A 280 -19.32 7.27 1.20
C PRO A 280 -19.51 8.44 0.23
N GLN A 281 -18.60 8.58 -0.74
CA GLN A 281 -18.71 9.63 -1.77
C GLN A 281 -19.76 9.39 -2.83
N GLN A 282 -20.32 8.19 -2.94
CA GLN A 282 -21.42 7.85 -3.84
C GLN A 282 -22.78 8.13 -3.21
N ILE A 283 -22.83 8.44 -1.91
CA ILE A 283 -24.07 8.71 -1.18
C ILE A 283 -24.14 10.20 -0.88
N SER A 284 -25.07 10.89 -1.54
CA SER A 284 -25.42 12.27 -1.26
C SER A 284 -26.65 12.32 -0.38
N ILE A 285 -26.60 13.16 0.66
CA ILE A 285 -27.70 13.35 1.61
C ILE A 285 -28.04 14.83 1.74
N TYR A 286 -29.31 15.14 1.84
CA TYR A 286 -29.83 16.50 2.06
C TYR A 286 -31.11 16.45 2.92
N ALA A 287 -31.36 17.52 3.68
CA ALA A 287 -32.51 17.59 4.57
C ALA A 287 -33.84 17.41 3.77
N ASP A 288 -34.69 16.52 4.27
CA ASP A 288 -36.01 16.27 3.69
C ASP A 288 -36.94 15.75 4.79
N GLU A 289 -37.99 16.52 5.11
CA GLU A 289 -38.97 16.19 6.15
C GLU A 289 -39.91 15.05 5.75
N GLU A 290 -40.08 14.78 4.46
CA GLU A 290 -40.94 13.71 3.96
C GLU A 290 -40.21 12.34 3.89
N SER A 291 -38.91 12.33 4.06
CA SER A 291 -38.11 11.12 4.01
C SER A 291 -38.21 10.27 5.29
N SER A 292 -38.10 8.95 5.13
CA SER A 292 -38.05 7.98 6.23
C SER A 292 -36.62 7.61 6.65
N VAL A 293 -35.58 8.12 5.94
CA VAL A 293 -34.17 7.90 6.27
C VAL A 293 -33.75 8.92 7.31
N THR A 294 -33.06 8.47 8.37
CA THR A 294 -32.66 9.35 9.49
C THR A 294 -31.16 9.34 9.71
N VAL A 295 -30.61 10.47 10.17
CA VAL A 295 -29.21 10.60 10.59
C VAL A 295 -29.06 9.96 11.98
N LEU A 296 -28.21 8.93 12.08
CA LEU A 296 -27.88 8.26 13.35
C LEU A 296 -26.69 8.89 14.04
N GLU A 297 -25.64 9.21 13.27
CA GLU A 297 -24.38 9.74 13.79
C GLU A 297 -23.84 10.84 12.87
N GLN A 298 -23.14 11.81 13.47
CA GLN A 298 -22.45 12.89 12.78
C GLN A 298 -21.04 13.03 13.35
N GLN A 299 -20.05 13.11 12.46
CA GLN A 299 -18.67 13.39 12.82
C GLN A 299 -18.11 14.49 11.91
N PHE A 300 -17.69 15.61 12.49
CA PHE A 300 -17.03 16.68 11.76
C PHE A 300 -15.57 16.32 11.47
N MET A 301 -15.16 16.40 10.20
CA MET A 301 -13.83 16.01 9.71
C MET A 301 -12.96 17.21 9.29
N GLY A 302 -13.46 18.44 9.45
CA GLY A 302 -12.79 19.68 9.08
C GLY A 302 -13.46 20.35 7.89
N ASP A 303 -13.31 19.81 6.70
CA ASP A 303 -13.87 20.31 5.43
C ASP A 303 -15.25 19.72 5.10
N HIS A 304 -15.59 18.59 5.71
CA HIS A 304 -16.89 17.93 5.55
C HIS A 304 -17.32 17.24 6.84
N CYS A 305 -18.56 16.78 6.88
CA CYS A 305 -19.06 15.87 7.91
C CYS A 305 -19.25 14.47 7.35
N ARG A 306 -18.91 13.48 8.15
CA ARG A 306 -19.21 12.07 7.93
C ARG A 306 -20.47 11.73 8.70
N TYR A 307 -21.41 11.06 8.04
CA TYR A 307 -22.69 10.68 8.59
C TYR A 307 -22.88 9.18 8.55
N VAL A 308 -23.52 8.64 9.58
CA VAL A 308 -24.15 7.32 9.54
C VAL A 308 -25.67 7.56 9.44
N ILE A 309 -26.30 7.02 8.42
CA ILE A 309 -27.75 7.12 8.22
C ILE A 309 -28.41 5.75 8.33
N ASP A 310 -29.63 5.70 8.82
CA ASP A 310 -30.47 4.51 8.74
C ASP A 310 -31.38 4.59 7.52
N ALA A 311 -31.08 3.73 6.58
CA ALA A 311 -31.86 3.58 5.35
C ALA A 311 -32.67 2.27 5.40
N HIS A 312 -33.85 2.32 6.04
CA HIS A 312 -34.75 1.18 6.20
C HIS A 312 -34.09 -0.04 6.88
N GLY A 313 -33.34 0.19 7.97
CA GLY A 313 -32.62 -0.84 8.71
C GLY A 313 -31.22 -1.12 8.21
N SER A 314 -30.80 -0.51 7.10
CA SER A 314 -29.42 -0.58 6.58
C SER A 314 -28.65 0.68 7.01
N LYS A 315 -27.52 0.49 7.69
CA LYS A 315 -26.63 1.61 8.06
C LYS A 315 -25.72 1.96 6.89
N LEU A 316 -25.85 3.19 6.38
CA LEU A 316 -25.02 3.69 5.31
C LEU A 316 -24.11 4.83 5.78
N LEU A 317 -22.91 4.86 5.24
CA LEU A 317 -21.93 5.93 5.44
C LEU A 317 -22.03 6.93 4.32
N ALA A 318 -22.31 8.19 4.64
CA ALA A 318 -22.35 9.29 3.68
C ALA A 318 -21.39 10.40 4.08
N THR A 319 -21.01 11.24 3.14
CA THR A 319 -20.25 12.47 3.39
C THR A 319 -21.02 13.67 2.82
N SER A 320 -21.09 14.75 3.59
CA SER A 320 -21.73 15.98 3.15
C SER A 320 -21.05 17.20 3.77
N SER A 321 -21.00 18.32 3.04
CA SER A 321 -20.61 19.62 3.59
C SER A 321 -21.76 20.34 4.31
N GLN A 322 -23.00 19.83 4.21
CA GLN A 322 -24.16 20.38 4.92
C GLN A 322 -24.14 19.96 6.38
N GLY A 323 -24.46 20.88 7.26
CA GLY A 323 -24.62 20.63 8.70
C GLY A 323 -25.98 20.00 9.00
N LEU A 324 -26.06 18.66 8.98
CA LEU A 324 -27.27 17.91 9.34
C LEU A 324 -27.17 17.45 10.80
N SER A 325 -28.28 17.41 11.50
CA SER A 325 -28.34 17.02 12.93
C SER A 325 -28.71 15.55 13.10
N VAL A 326 -28.23 14.93 14.16
CA VAL A 326 -28.65 13.57 14.57
C VAL A 326 -30.17 13.58 14.82
N GLY A 327 -30.86 12.57 14.28
CA GLY A 327 -32.33 12.45 14.31
C GLY A 327 -33.04 13.19 13.18
N GLN A 328 -32.34 13.98 12.38
CA GLN A 328 -32.93 14.67 11.22
C GLN A 328 -33.21 13.68 10.10
N THR A 329 -34.34 13.88 9.42
CA THR A 329 -34.72 13.12 8.21
C THR A 329 -34.03 13.68 6.98
N VAL A 330 -33.57 12.78 6.10
CA VAL A 330 -32.78 13.13 4.91
C VAL A 330 -33.21 12.33 3.69
N ALA A 331 -33.27 12.96 2.55
CA ALA A 331 -33.31 12.27 1.28
C ALA A 331 -31.91 11.73 0.91
N VAL A 332 -31.89 10.58 0.26
CA VAL A 332 -30.66 9.88 -0.16
C VAL A 332 -30.66 9.77 -1.69
N SER A 333 -29.57 10.18 -2.29
CA SER A 333 -29.29 9.96 -3.71
C SER A 333 -28.02 9.14 -3.84
N ILE A 334 -28.06 8.09 -4.67
CA ILE A 334 -26.92 7.21 -4.94
C ILE A 334 -26.38 7.52 -6.33
N ASP A 335 -25.10 7.91 -6.40
CA ASP A 335 -24.36 7.89 -7.65
C ASP A 335 -24.04 6.44 -8.00
N THR A 336 -24.68 5.94 -9.06
CA THR A 336 -24.54 4.55 -9.49
C THR A 336 -23.25 4.25 -10.23
N GLN A 337 -22.44 5.29 -10.54
CA GLN A 337 -21.19 5.09 -11.24
C GLN A 337 -20.19 4.31 -10.37
N GLY A 338 -19.85 3.09 -10.80
CA GLY A 338 -18.89 2.23 -10.12
C GLY A 338 -19.41 1.52 -8.88
N VAL A 339 -20.73 1.45 -8.68
CA VAL A 339 -21.33 0.59 -7.64
C VAL A 339 -21.10 -0.87 -8.00
N LEU A 340 -20.64 -1.66 -7.00
CA LEU A 340 -20.29 -3.06 -7.17
C LEU A 340 -21.26 -3.96 -6.42
N ALA A 341 -21.64 -5.08 -7.04
CA ALA A 341 -22.47 -6.12 -6.44
C ALA A 341 -21.60 -7.32 -6.06
N PHE A 342 -21.77 -7.77 -4.82
CA PHE A 342 -21.12 -8.97 -4.26
C PHE A 342 -22.19 -10.02 -3.89
N ALA A 343 -21.88 -11.28 -4.20
CA ALA A 343 -22.73 -12.42 -3.85
C ALA A 343 -22.68 -12.71 -2.33
#